data_dc53b46a73bf1058fca58c0d6d9299c3
#
_entry.id   dc53b46a73bf1058fca58c0d6d9299c3
#
_cell.length_a   1.000
_cell.length_b   1.000
_cell.length_c   1.000
_cell.angle_alpha   90.00
_cell.angle_beta   90.00
_cell.angle_gamma   90.00
#
_symmetry.space_group_name_H-M   'P 1'
#
loop_
_entity.id
_entity.type
_entity.pdbx_description
1 polymer ?
#
loop_
_entity_poly.entity_id
_entity_poly.type
_entity_poly.pdbx_seq_one_letter_code
_entity_poly.pdbx_strand_id
1 'polypeptide(L)'
;MHLKKVWKSYLSKILIIFFILSQNILADVIPAPTCDKCDKSLDTLSPFSEGIKSKNNVLILWIPGGEGQGPNQIGFTPWKDLIFLVDFAILISPYPLKHPKSVSVKASSPDYINRIRDAIIYYKKKTGKKVILAGHSMSTRTVSNFINSSQENADLVDGAIYGGINYNVPSLKRRVNIPILMIHHKKDACPSNFLSSAKVIVKNIQKKNDGNTFFEIIEGGQGSGDVCGTRHYHGFGTVKNIAAEKALSFIENNFK
;
A
#
# COMPACT_ATOMS: atom_id res chain seq x y z
N MET A 1 -17.70 29.02 -47.15
CA MET A 1 -16.63 27.94 -47.23
C MET A 1 -15.70 27.88 -46.02
N HIS A 2 -15.82 28.72 -44.99
CA HIS A 2 -14.93 28.80 -43.86
C HIS A 2 -15.32 27.90 -42.65
N LEU A 3 -16.58 27.57 -42.45
CA LEU A 3 -17.06 26.80 -41.31
C LEU A 3 -16.64 25.30 -41.28
N LYS A 4 -16.45 24.68 -42.44
CA LYS A 4 -16.06 23.25 -42.54
C LYS A 4 -14.59 22.98 -42.14
N LYS A 5 -13.70 23.98 -42.22
CA LYS A 5 -12.29 23.82 -41.80
C LYS A 5 -12.09 23.86 -40.29
N VAL A 6 -12.91 24.61 -39.58
CA VAL A 6 -12.81 24.75 -38.11
C VAL A 6 -13.27 23.46 -37.41
N TRP A 7 -14.33 22.81 -37.89
CA TRP A 7 -14.85 21.56 -37.32
C TRP A 7 -13.90 20.38 -37.46
N LYS A 8 -13.15 20.26 -38.55
CA LYS A 8 -12.15 19.18 -38.72
C LYS A 8 -10.97 19.33 -37.77
N SER A 9 -10.58 20.54 -37.41
CA SER A 9 -9.49 20.78 -36.44
C SER A 9 -9.90 20.46 -35.01
N TYR A 10 -11.16 20.67 -34.63
CA TYR A 10 -11.65 20.31 -33.29
C TYR A 10 -11.86 18.79 -33.12
N LEU A 11 -12.39 18.13 -34.16
CA LEU A 11 -12.55 16.66 -34.10
C LEU A 11 -11.23 15.91 -34.04
N SER A 12 -10.19 16.39 -34.75
CA SER A 12 -8.85 15.76 -34.63
C SER A 12 -8.20 15.95 -33.25
N LYS A 13 -8.41 17.10 -32.63
CA LYS A 13 -7.91 17.34 -31.25
C LYS A 13 -8.66 16.53 -30.21
N ILE A 14 -9.96 16.34 -30.34
CA ILE A 14 -10.77 15.50 -29.46
C ILE A 14 -10.41 14.02 -29.63
N LEU A 15 -10.15 13.55 -30.87
CA LEU A 15 -9.70 12.17 -31.10
C LEU A 15 -8.33 11.89 -30.50
N ILE A 16 -7.40 12.86 -30.56
CA ILE A 16 -6.07 12.74 -29.95
C ILE A 16 -6.17 12.67 -28.41
N ILE A 17 -7.06 13.45 -27.81
CA ILE A 17 -7.29 13.41 -26.35
C ILE A 17 -7.89 12.07 -25.92
N PHE A 18 -8.82 11.49 -26.70
CA PHE A 18 -9.37 10.17 -26.42
C PHE A 18 -8.35 9.03 -26.61
N PHE A 19 -7.39 9.17 -27.54
CA PHE A 19 -6.34 8.15 -27.73
C PHE A 19 -5.26 8.19 -26.64
N ILE A 20 -5.05 9.34 -26.00
CA ILE A 20 -4.11 9.47 -24.87
C ILE A 20 -4.70 8.90 -23.58
N LEU A 21 -6.04 8.85 -23.46
CA LEU A 21 -6.73 8.32 -22.28
C LEU A 21 -6.93 6.79 -22.28
N SER A 22 -6.59 6.12 -23.39
CA SER A 22 -6.70 4.66 -23.50
C SER A 22 -5.35 3.92 -23.41
N GLN A 23 -4.34 4.51 -22.78
CA GLN A 23 -3.15 3.74 -22.44
C GLN A 23 -3.56 2.70 -21.40
N ASN A 24 -3.67 1.47 -21.83
CA ASN A 24 -3.84 0.32 -20.96
C ASN A 24 -2.71 0.37 -19.93
N ILE A 25 -3.08 0.48 -18.67
CA ILE A 25 -2.15 0.28 -17.55
C ILE A 25 -1.62 -1.14 -17.71
N LEU A 26 -0.42 -1.27 -18.24
CA LEU A 26 0.24 -2.56 -18.34
C LEU A 26 0.54 -3.01 -16.91
N ALA A 27 -0.17 -4.03 -16.48
CA ALA A 27 0.15 -4.68 -15.23
C ALA A 27 1.51 -5.37 -15.35
N ASP A 28 2.42 -5.10 -14.42
CA ASP A 28 3.69 -5.79 -14.35
C ASP A 28 3.49 -7.20 -13.78
N VAL A 29 3.99 -8.19 -14.49
CA VAL A 29 4.03 -9.56 -13.98
C VAL A 29 5.34 -9.77 -13.26
N ILE A 30 5.27 -10.00 -11.96
CA ILE A 30 6.43 -10.40 -11.17
C ILE A 30 6.38 -11.90 -10.95
N PRO A 31 7.37 -12.67 -11.40
CA PRO A 31 7.41 -14.11 -11.15
C PRO A 31 7.34 -14.41 -9.65
N ALA A 32 6.52 -15.36 -9.24
CA ALA A 32 6.54 -15.89 -7.88
C ALA A 32 7.67 -16.91 -7.78
N PRO A 33 8.77 -16.63 -7.11
CA PRO A 33 10.02 -17.37 -7.29
C PRO A 33 10.03 -18.76 -6.67
N THR A 34 9.12 -19.08 -5.77
CA THR A 34 9.23 -20.30 -4.95
C THR A 34 7.90 -21.02 -4.69
N CYS A 35 6.86 -20.72 -5.42
CA CYS A 35 5.56 -21.34 -5.19
C CYS A 35 4.94 -21.88 -6.47
N ASP A 36 5.00 -23.21 -6.66
CA ASP A 36 4.43 -23.90 -7.83
C ASP A 36 2.91 -23.75 -7.95
N LYS A 37 2.24 -23.40 -6.86
CA LYS A 37 0.78 -23.23 -6.77
C LYS A 37 0.32 -21.79 -6.60
N CYS A 38 1.23 -20.83 -6.72
CA CYS A 38 0.87 -19.42 -6.62
C CYS A 38 0.21 -18.93 -7.90
N ASP A 39 -0.84 -18.15 -7.74
CA ASP A 39 -1.35 -17.35 -8.85
C ASP A 39 -0.22 -16.47 -9.39
N LYS A 40 -0.07 -16.46 -10.71
CA LYS A 40 0.80 -15.49 -11.40
C LYS A 40 0.17 -14.13 -11.24
N SER A 41 0.49 -13.50 -10.14
CA SER A 41 -0.14 -12.25 -9.75
C SER A 41 0.36 -11.10 -10.59
N LEU A 42 -0.55 -10.20 -10.86
CA LEU A 42 -0.30 -8.95 -11.53
C LEU A 42 -0.11 -7.88 -10.47
N ASP A 43 1.04 -7.24 -10.46
CA ASP A 43 1.25 -6.02 -9.70
C ASP A 43 0.93 -4.84 -10.61
N THR A 44 0.13 -3.93 -10.13
CA THR A 44 -0.33 -2.80 -10.91
C THR A 44 0.37 -1.53 -10.44
N LEU A 45 1.17 -0.92 -11.30
CA LEU A 45 1.68 0.43 -11.05
C LEU A 45 0.56 1.47 -11.13
N SER A 46 0.69 2.52 -10.36
CA SER A 46 -0.15 3.71 -10.53
C SER A 46 -0.01 4.26 -11.96
N PRO A 47 -1.12 4.66 -12.60
CA PRO A 47 -1.09 5.23 -13.94
C PRO A 47 -0.20 6.47 -14.10
N PHE A 48 0.25 7.06 -12.98
CA PHE A 48 1.14 8.22 -12.97
C PHE A 48 2.62 7.89 -13.04
N SER A 49 3.01 6.62 -12.89
CA SER A 49 4.43 6.24 -13.01
C SER A 49 4.97 6.33 -14.42
N GLU A 50 4.13 6.30 -15.45
CA GLU A 50 4.57 6.28 -16.85
C GLU A 50 4.56 7.64 -17.57
N GLY A 51 3.97 8.69 -17.02
CA GLY A 51 3.85 9.96 -17.76
C GLY A 51 4.02 11.22 -16.91
N ILE A 52 3.74 11.16 -15.64
CA ILE A 52 3.89 12.28 -14.73
C ILE A 52 4.98 11.88 -13.73
N LYS A 53 6.17 12.48 -13.85
CA LYS A 53 7.22 12.31 -12.84
C LYS A 53 6.63 12.75 -11.50
N SER A 54 6.29 11.79 -10.64
CA SER A 54 5.99 12.08 -9.24
C SER A 54 7.16 12.90 -8.69
N LYS A 55 6.87 14.02 -8.05
CA LYS A 55 7.91 14.86 -7.42
C LYS A 55 8.64 14.14 -6.29
N ASN A 56 8.03 13.06 -5.79
CA ASN A 56 8.55 12.28 -4.68
C ASN A 56 9.47 11.17 -5.17
N ASN A 57 10.62 11.01 -4.54
CA ASN A 57 11.58 9.95 -4.83
C ASN A 57 11.19 8.63 -4.14
N VAL A 58 9.90 8.32 -4.08
CA VAL A 58 9.38 7.11 -3.44
C VAL A 58 8.36 6.38 -4.30
N LEU A 59 8.29 5.07 -4.10
CA LEU A 59 7.22 4.20 -4.55
C LEU A 59 6.61 3.51 -3.33
N ILE A 60 5.30 3.54 -3.20
CA ILE A 60 4.60 2.76 -2.19
C ILE A 60 4.30 1.36 -2.76
N LEU A 61 4.88 0.34 -2.16
CA LEU A 61 4.49 -1.03 -2.42
C LEU A 61 3.40 -1.42 -1.41
N TRP A 62 2.18 -1.46 -1.90
CA TRP A 62 0.99 -1.74 -1.09
C TRP A 62 0.71 -3.24 -0.99
N ILE A 63 0.59 -3.73 0.24
CA ILE A 63 0.13 -5.09 0.52
C ILE A 63 -1.34 -5.01 0.90
N PRO A 64 -2.27 -5.59 0.10
CA PRO A 64 -3.69 -5.58 0.41
C PRO A 64 -4.00 -6.28 1.74
N GLY A 65 -4.97 -5.75 2.47
CA GLY A 65 -5.51 -6.37 3.69
C GLY A 65 -6.42 -7.57 3.39
N GLY A 66 -6.96 -8.17 4.44
CA GLY A 66 -7.81 -9.34 4.33
C GLY A 66 -7.08 -10.50 3.69
N GLU A 67 -7.67 -11.13 2.70
CA GLU A 67 -7.06 -12.26 1.99
C GLU A 67 -6.04 -11.87 0.91
N GLY A 68 -5.83 -10.58 0.72
CA GLY A 68 -4.72 -10.07 -0.11
C GLY A 68 -4.92 -10.24 -1.60
N GLN A 69 -6.14 -10.07 -2.12
CA GLN A 69 -6.43 -10.54 -3.45
C GLN A 69 -6.96 -9.50 -4.41
N GLY A 70 -6.30 -9.48 -5.56
CA GLY A 70 -6.74 -8.86 -6.79
C GLY A 70 -6.48 -7.36 -6.90
N PRO A 71 -6.21 -6.88 -8.11
CA PRO A 71 -5.98 -5.47 -8.40
C PRO A 71 -7.20 -4.59 -8.09
N ASN A 72 -8.39 -5.18 -8.06
CA ASN A 72 -9.63 -4.47 -7.71
C ASN A 72 -9.66 -3.97 -6.26
N GLN A 73 -8.79 -4.45 -5.40
CA GLN A 73 -8.69 -3.98 -4.01
C GLN A 73 -8.12 -2.56 -3.88
N ILE A 74 -7.58 -1.98 -4.92
CA ILE A 74 -7.15 -0.58 -4.92
C ILE A 74 -8.32 0.36 -4.57
N GLY A 75 -9.53 0.04 -5.00
CA GLY A 75 -10.75 0.77 -4.63
C GLY A 75 -11.12 0.67 -3.15
N PHE A 76 -10.56 -0.28 -2.45
CA PHE A 76 -10.80 -0.56 -1.04
C PHE A 76 -9.69 -0.01 -0.13
N THR A 77 -8.59 0.47 -0.67
CA THR A 77 -7.56 1.05 0.17
C THR A 77 -8.00 2.42 0.68
N PRO A 78 -7.77 2.74 1.96
CA PRO A 78 -8.00 4.10 2.45
C PRO A 78 -7.06 5.13 1.82
N TRP A 79 -6.03 4.67 1.12
CA TRP A 79 -4.94 5.43 0.55
C TRP A 79 -5.10 5.71 -0.95
N LYS A 80 -6.23 5.37 -1.56
CA LYS A 80 -6.39 5.53 -3.01
C LYS A 80 -6.13 6.96 -3.48
N ASP A 81 -6.34 7.95 -2.62
CA ASP A 81 -6.12 9.35 -2.95
C ASP A 81 -4.60 9.68 -3.06
N LEU A 82 -3.71 8.83 -2.52
CA LEU A 82 -2.27 8.92 -2.72
C LEU A 82 -1.80 8.41 -4.09
N ILE A 83 -2.59 7.59 -4.77
CA ILE A 83 -2.23 7.01 -6.08
C ILE A 83 -1.93 8.12 -7.09
N PHE A 84 -2.56 9.28 -6.95
CA PHE A 84 -2.37 10.42 -7.84
C PHE A 84 -1.17 11.31 -7.47
N LEU A 85 -0.57 11.11 -6.30
CA LEU A 85 0.46 11.99 -5.74
C LEU A 85 1.83 11.33 -5.66
N VAL A 86 1.90 10.02 -5.53
CA VAL A 86 3.13 9.22 -5.46
C VAL A 86 3.03 8.00 -6.37
N ASP A 87 4.16 7.41 -6.72
CA ASP A 87 4.17 6.14 -7.41
C ASP A 87 3.65 5.04 -6.47
N PHE A 88 2.84 4.17 -7.02
CA PHE A 88 2.13 3.18 -6.24
C PHE A 88 2.07 1.85 -6.99
N ALA A 89 2.43 0.76 -6.32
CA ALA A 89 2.28 -0.59 -6.83
C ALA A 89 1.49 -1.44 -5.82
N ILE A 90 0.66 -2.32 -6.30
CA ILE A 90 -0.09 -3.25 -5.47
C ILE A 90 0.50 -4.64 -5.62
N LEU A 91 0.95 -5.21 -4.51
CA LEU A 91 1.41 -6.58 -4.47
C LEU A 91 0.24 -7.52 -4.21
N ILE A 92 -0.02 -8.41 -5.14
CA ILE A 92 -1.04 -9.41 -5.00
C ILE A 92 -0.49 -10.63 -4.25
N SER A 93 -1.30 -11.19 -3.35
CA SER A 93 -0.92 -12.42 -2.63
C SER A 93 -0.56 -13.55 -3.61
N PRO A 94 0.53 -14.30 -3.36
CA PRO A 94 0.88 -15.45 -4.17
C PRO A 94 -0.08 -16.63 -4.01
N TYR A 95 -1.05 -16.54 -3.11
CA TYR A 95 -2.01 -17.60 -2.84
C TYR A 95 -3.38 -17.30 -3.44
N PRO A 96 -4.08 -18.30 -4.01
CA PRO A 96 -5.43 -18.13 -4.51
C PRO A 96 -6.42 -17.87 -3.35
N LEU A 97 -7.59 -17.29 -3.69
CA LEU A 97 -8.65 -16.90 -2.74
C LEU A 97 -9.01 -17.99 -1.75
N LYS A 98 -9.19 -19.19 -2.21
CA LYS A 98 -9.60 -20.33 -1.39
C LYS A 98 -8.43 -21.21 -0.93
N HIS A 99 -7.25 -20.62 -0.75
CA HIS A 99 -6.11 -21.38 -0.28
C HIS A 99 -6.38 -21.91 1.14
N PRO A 100 -6.08 -23.19 1.44
CA PRO A 100 -6.40 -23.81 2.73
C PRO A 100 -5.63 -23.22 3.92
N LYS A 101 -4.50 -22.54 3.67
CA LYS A 101 -3.78 -21.84 4.73
C LYS A 101 -4.56 -20.62 5.22
N SER A 102 -4.65 -20.44 6.52
CA SER A 102 -5.24 -19.24 7.11
C SER A 102 -4.50 -17.97 6.69
N VAL A 103 -5.18 -16.84 6.71
CA VAL A 103 -4.57 -15.53 6.42
C VAL A 103 -3.36 -15.26 7.31
N SER A 104 -3.39 -15.70 8.55
CA SER A 104 -2.26 -15.61 9.48
C SER A 104 -1.02 -16.34 9.00
N VAL A 105 -1.19 -17.54 8.47
CA VAL A 105 -0.09 -18.37 7.97
C VAL A 105 0.44 -17.79 6.66
N LYS A 106 -0.44 -17.32 5.78
CA LYS A 106 -0.06 -16.64 4.54
C LYS A 106 0.83 -15.42 4.81
N ALA A 107 0.45 -14.59 5.80
CA ALA A 107 1.13 -13.33 6.12
C ALA A 107 2.61 -13.49 6.54
N SER A 108 3.04 -14.70 6.92
CA SER A 108 4.42 -15.00 7.34
C SER A 108 5.07 -16.13 6.55
N SER A 109 4.40 -16.65 5.51
CA SER A 109 4.93 -17.76 4.73
C SER A 109 6.19 -17.33 3.95
N PRO A 110 7.17 -18.24 3.78
CA PRO A 110 8.37 -17.96 2.99
C PRO A 110 8.05 -17.46 1.57
N ASP A 111 7.06 -18.06 0.92
CA ASP A 111 6.64 -17.67 -0.44
C ASP A 111 6.19 -16.21 -0.50
N TYR A 112 5.40 -15.75 0.49
CA TYR A 112 4.94 -14.38 0.51
C TYR A 112 6.08 -13.41 0.84
N ILE A 113 6.94 -13.77 1.79
CA ILE A 113 8.12 -12.97 2.15
C ILE A 113 9.06 -12.83 0.94
N ASN A 114 9.31 -13.91 0.21
CA ASN A 114 10.13 -13.89 -1.00
C ASN A 114 9.48 -13.04 -2.10
N ARG A 115 8.16 -13.15 -2.28
CA ARG A 115 7.42 -12.32 -3.22
C ARG A 115 7.56 -10.83 -2.94
N ILE A 116 7.45 -10.43 -1.67
CA ILE A 116 7.63 -9.03 -1.26
C ILE A 116 9.06 -8.58 -1.57
N ARG A 117 10.06 -9.40 -1.21
CA ARG A 117 11.48 -9.11 -1.48
C ARG A 117 11.73 -8.87 -2.96
N ASP A 118 11.26 -9.78 -3.80
CA ASP A 118 11.48 -9.70 -5.24
C ASP A 118 10.77 -8.50 -5.86
N ALA A 119 9.57 -8.16 -5.38
CA ALA A 119 8.86 -6.96 -5.79
C ALA A 119 9.63 -5.69 -5.41
N ILE A 120 10.16 -5.60 -4.18
CA ILE A 120 10.97 -4.44 -3.76
C ILE A 120 12.20 -4.29 -4.65
N ILE A 121 12.94 -5.38 -4.88
CA ILE A 121 14.14 -5.38 -5.73
C ILE A 121 13.79 -4.96 -7.15
N TYR A 122 12.71 -5.52 -7.71
CA TYR A 122 12.23 -5.19 -9.04
C TYR A 122 11.91 -3.70 -9.18
N TYR A 123 11.09 -3.15 -8.28
CA TYR A 123 10.68 -1.75 -8.36
C TYR A 123 11.83 -0.78 -8.07
N LYS A 124 12.72 -1.07 -7.13
CA LYS A 124 13.94 -0.28 -6.93
C LYS A 124 14.78 -0.22 -8.20
N LYS A 125 14.98 -1.37 -8.87
CA LYS A 125 15.72 -1.44 -10.12
C LYS A 125 15.03 -0.70 -11.27
N LYS A 126 13.68 -0.88 -11.38
CA LYS A 126 12.88 -0.29 -12.47
C LYS A 126 12.76 1.22 -12.36
N THR A 127 12.56 1.74 -11.14
CA THR A 127 12.21 3.15 -10.93
C THR A 127 13.36 4.00 -10.39
N GLY A 128 14.38 3.39 -9.80
CA GLY A 128 15.43 4.09 -9.05
C GLY A 128 14.96 4.73 -7.75
N LYS A 129 13.70 4.48 -7.34
CA LYS A 129 13.07 5.12 -6.18
C LYS A 129 13.24 4.32 -4.90
N LYS A 130 13.15 5.02 -3.78
CA LYS A 130 12.99 4.41 -2.46
C LYS A 130 11.65 3.67 -2.40
N VAL A 131 11.61 2.51 -1.74
CA VAL A 131 10.37 1.71 -1.62
C VAL A 131 9.87 1.73 -0.18
N ILE A 132 8.67 2.27 -0.01
CA ILE A 132 7.92 2.25 1.25
C ILE A 132 6.98 1.04 1.21
N LEU A 133 7.13 0.13 2.17
CA LEU A 133 6.24 -1.01 2.30
C LEU A 133 5.00 -0.61 3.11
N ALA A 134 3.82 -0.70 2.50
CA ALA A 134 2.59 -0.26 3.13
C ALA A 134 1.56 -1.39 3.25
N GLY A 135 0.83 -1.39 4.35
CA GLY A 135 -0.26 -2.34 4.58
C GLY A 135 -1.37 -1.77 5.43
N HIS A 136 -2.58 -2.29 5.24
CA HIS A 136 -3.76 -1.93 6.01
C HIS A 136 -4.41 -3.16 6.62
N SER A 137 -4.92 -3.06 7.85
CA SER A 137 -5.60 -4.18 8.51
C SER A 137 -4.66 -5.40 8.66
N MET A 138 -5.07 -6.55 8.19
CA MET A 138 -4.32 -7.81 8.26
C MET A 138 -2.91 -7.69 7.63
N SER A 139 -2.74 -6.92 6.57
CA SER A 139 -1.43 -6.78 5.94
C SER A 139 -0.39 -5.98 6.75
N THR A 140 -0.82 -5.25 7.78
CA THR A 140 0.12 -4.64 8.74
C THR A 140 0.98 -5.71 9.44
N ARG A 141 0.45 -6.93 9.62
CA ARG A 141 1.23 -8.09 10.10
C ARG A 141 2.27 -8.53 9.07
N THR A 142 1.88 -8.56 7.80
CA THR A 142 2.77 -8.96 6.71
C THR A 142 3.96 -8.00 6.60
N VAL A 143 3.73 -6.70 6.72
CA VAL A 143 4.80 -5.69 6.76
C VAL A 143 5.79 -5.98 7.89
N SER A 144 5.31 -6.18 9.14
CA SER A 144 6.19 -6.51 10.26
C SER A 144 6.87 -7.88 10.10
N ASN A 145 6.18 -8.88 9.56
CA ASN A 145 6.77 -10.19 9.30
C ASN A 145 7.89 -10.11 8.27
N PHE A 146 7.73 -9.30 7.23
CA PHE A 146 8.78 -9.07 6.24
C PHE A 146 10.02 -8.43 6.87
N ILE A 147 9.86 -7.34 7.60
CA ILE A 147 10.96 -6.66 8.31
C ILE A 147 11.63 -7.61 9.32
N ASN A 148 10.87 -8.49 9.96
CA ASN A 148 11.37 -9.45 10.94
C ASN A 148 12.01 -10.70 10.35
N SER A 149 11.82 -10.98 9.07
CA SER A 149 12.24 -12.25 8.45
C SER A 149 13.75 -12.39 8.35
N SER A 150 14.47 -11.31 8.00
CA SER A 150 15.93 -11.26 8.00
C SER A 150 16.43 -9.82 8.15
N GLN A 151 17.70 -9.61 8.46
CA GLN A 151 18.32 -8.28 8.43
C GLN A 151 18.33 -7.74 7.00
N GLU A 152 18.69 -8.57 6.05
CA GLU A 152 18.73 -8.24 4.63
C GLU A 152 17.37 -7.72 4.12
N ASN A 153 16.27 -8.36 4.51
CA ASN A 153 14.94 -7.89 4.15
C ASN A 153 14.55 -6.58 4.85
N ALA A 154 14.97 -6.38 6.10
CA ALA A 154 14.77 -5.10 6.78
C ALA A 154 15.51 -3.96 6.08
N ASP A 155 16.75 -4.20 5.62
CA ASP A 155 17.60 -3.21 4.94
C ASP A 155 17.10 -2.88 3.51
N LEU A 156 16.29 -3.76 2.92
CA LEU A 156 15.65 -3.48 1.63
C LEU A 156 14.54 -2.43 1.70
N VAL A 157 13.93 -2.23 2.86
CA VAL A 157 12.80 -1.32 3.03
C VAL A 157 13.29 0.06 3.43
N ASP A 158 12.92 1.07 2.67
CA ASP A 158 13.32 2.46 2.97
C ASP A 158 12.37 3.13 3.98
N GLY A 159 11.16 2.60 4.16
CA GLY A 159 10.17 3.05 5.12
C GLY A 159 8.95 2.15 5.18
N ALA A 160 8.09 2.35 6.16
CA ALA A 160 6.87 1.55 6.28
C ALA A 160 5.65 2.38 6.68
N ILE A 161 4.46 1.97 6.20
CA ILE A 161 3.17 2.57 6.57
C ILE A 161 2.23 1.46 7.04
N TYR A 162 1.65 1.64 8.22
CA TYR A 162 0.69 0.74 8.84
C TYR A 162 -0.64 1.48 9.01
N GLY A 163 -1.67 1.07 8.27
CA GLY A 163 -3.02 1.60 8.38
C GLY A 163 -3.98 0.64 9.06
N GLY A 164 -4.93 1.13 9.89
CA GLY A 164 -5.89 0.25 10.55
C GLY A 164 -5.22 -0.94 11.22
N ILE A 165 -4.37 -0.68 12.20
CA ILE A 165 -3.36 -1.61 12.75
C ILE A 165 -4.02 -2.84 13.36
N ASN A 166 -3.66 -4.03 12.85
CA ASN A 166 -4.13 -5.31 13.38
C ASN A 166 -3.48 -5.65 14.72
N TYR A 167 -4.23 -6.18 15.69
CA TYR A 167 -3.73 -6.51 17.03
C TYR A 167 -2.64 -7.59 17.05
N ASN A 168 -2.53 -8.39 15.99
CA ASN A 168 -1.52 -9.45 15.86
C ASN A 168 -0.24 -8.98 15.13
N VAL A 169 -0.01 -7.69 14.95
CA VAL A 169 1.25 -7.18 14.41
C VAL A 169 2.39 -7.55 15.35
N PRO A 170 3.37 -8.34 14.91
CA PRO A 170 4.48 -8.72 15.77
C PRO A 170 5.39 -7.52 16.06
N SER A 171 5.92 -7.48 17.27
CA SER A 171 6.99 -6.54 17.60
C SER A 171 8.21 -6.76 16.71
N LEU A 172 8.97 -5.70 16.48
CA LEU A 172 10.23 -5.83 15.76
C LEU A 172 11.22 -6.70 16.58
N LYS A 173 11.80 -7.69 15.94
CA LYS A 173 12.77 -8.60 16.55
C LYS A 173 14.15 -7.95 16.71
N ARG A 174 14.47 -7.01 15.82
CA ARG A 174 15.75 -6.29 15.76
C ARG A 174 15.53 -4.78 15.75
N ARG A 175 16.58 -4.03 16.02
CA ARG A 175 16.56 -2.59 15.79
C ARG A 175 16.55 -2.30 14.28
N VAL A 176 15.75 -1.34 13.89
CA VAL A 176 15.72 -0.80 12.53
C VAL A 176 15.84 0.73 12.63
N ASN A 177 16.30 1.35 11.57
CA ASN A 177 16.38 2.82 11.49
C ASN A 177 15.74 3.29 10.19
N ILE A 178 14.44 3.01 10.07
CA ILE A 178 13.63 3.44 8.92
C ILE A 178 12.46 4.28 9.39
N PRO A 179 12.01 5.29 8.66
CA PRO A 179 10.78 6.00 8.99
C PRO A 179 9.58 5.04 8.94
N ILE A 180 8.82 4.98 10.04
CA ILE A 180 7.59 4.17 10.14
C ILE A 180 6.43 5.08 10.51
N LEU A 181 5.41 5.12 9.64
CA LEU A 181 4.14 5.77 9.93
C LEU A 181 3.11 4.73 10.35
N MET A 182 2.43 4.97 11.44
CA MET A 182 1.33 4.16 11.94
C MET A 182 0.08 5.03 12.03
N ILE A 183 -0.98 4.70 11.28
CA ILE A 183 -2.21 5.48 11.22
C ILE A 183 -3.38 4.61 11.66
N HIS A 184 -4.21 5.13 12.57
CA HIS A 184 -5.36 4.41 13.10
C HIS A 184 -6.53 5.35 13.34
N HIS A 185 -7.76 4.89 13.06
CA HIS A 185 -8.93 5.71 13.37
C HIS A 185 -9.37 5.52 14.83
N LYS A 186 -9.68 6.61 15.53
CA LYS A 186 -10.06 6.59 16.94
C LYS A 186 -11.26 5.67 17.25
N LYS A 187 -12.23 5.61 16.35
CA LYS A 187 -13.45 4.84 16.45
C LYS A 187 -13.42 3.52 15.68
N ASP A 188 -12.23 3.01 15.31
CA ASP A 188 -12.14 1.70 14.66
C ASP A 188 -12.66 0.63 15.62
N ALA A 189 -13.75 -0.02 15.23
CA ALA A 189 -14.43 -1.05 15.99
C ALA A 189 -14.34 -2.43 15.34
N CYS A 190 -13.51 -2.58 14.29
CA CYS A 190 -13.23 -3.89 13.73
C CYS A 190 -12.56 -4.77 14.79
N PRO A 191 -13.06 -5.96 15.09
CA PRO A 191 -12.65 -6.76 16.25
C PRO A 191 -11.15 -7.05 16.37
N SER A 192 -10.44 -7.01 15.25
CA SER A 192 -8.99 -7.23 15.21
C SER A 192 -8.15 -5.93 15.25
N ASN A 193 -8.79 -4.75 15.38
CA ASN A 193 -8.14 -3.47 15.08
C ASN A 193 -8.52 -2.35 16.06
N PHE A 194 -8.68 -2.66 17.35
CA PHE A 194 -9.01 -1.65 18.35
C PHE A 194 -7.85 -0.67 18.61
N LEU A 195 -8.16 0.61 18.80
CA LEU A 195 -7.18 1.64 19.10
C LEU A 195 -6.31 1.30 20.33
N SER A 196 -6.87 0.66 21.35
CA SER A 196 -6.12 0.24 22.54
C SER A 196 -4.98 -0.72 22.18
N SER A 197 -5.26 -1.71 21.35
CA SER A 197 -4.27 -2.65 20.84
C SER A 197 -3.24 -1.96 19.94
N ALA A 198 -3.70 -1.07 19.06
CA ALA A 198 -2.81 -0.30 18.20
C ALA A 198 -1.79 0.52 19.01
N LYS A 199 -2.21 1.18 20.10
CA LYS A 199 -1.29 1.90 21.01
C LYS A 199 -0.21 1.03 21.62
N VAL A 200 -0.53 -0.22 21.98
CA VAL A 200 0.44 -1.19 22.52
C VAL A 200 1.45 -1.56 21.44
N ILE A 201 0.98 -1.83 20.21
CA ILE A 201 1.85 -2.20 19.09
C ILE A 201 2.79 -1.05 18.74
N VAL A 202 2.28 0.18 18.67
CA VAL A 202 3.10 1.38 18.42
C VAL A 202 4.25 1.47 19.43
N LYS A 203 3.96 1.36 20.72
CA LYS A 203 5.00 1.37 21.77
C LYS A 203 6.04 0.25 21.59
N ASN A 204 5.61 -0.93 21.16
CA ASN A 204 6.50 -2.05 20.95
C ASN A 204 7.40 -1.86 19.71
N ILE A 205 6.89 -1.25 18.66
CA ILE A 205 7.69 -0.90 17.49
C ILE A 205 8.67 0.23 17.81
N GLN A 206 8.23 1.26 18.53
CA GLN A 206 9.08 2.37 18.95
C GLN A 206 10.32 1.92 19.75
N LYS A 207 10.21 0.89 20.59
CA LYS A 207 11.35 0.32 21.34
C LYS A 207 12.51 -0.16 20.45
N LYS A 208 12.25 -0.46 19.19
CA LYS A 208 13.20 -1.03 18.23
C LYS A 208 13.43 -0.15 16.99
N ASN A 209 12.82 1.04 16.95
CA ASN A 209 12.94 1.98 15.84
C ASN A 209 13.20 3.39 16.36
N ASP A 210 14.29 3.59 16.98
CA ASP A 210 14.81 4.74 17.71
C ASP A 210 14.36 6.12 17.20
N GLY A 211 13.15 6.58 17.61
CA GLY A 211 12.62 7.90 17.29
C GLY A 211 11.97 8.05 15.90
N ASN A 212 12.12 7.08 15.01
CA ASN A 212 11.61 7.15 13.63
C ASN A 212 10.21 6.52 13.46
N THR A 213 9.44 6.36 14.55
CA THR A 213 8.06 5.85 14.49
C THR A 213 7.08 6.95 14.84
N PHE A 214 6.24 7.30 13.89
CA PHE A 214 5.20 8.33 13.96
C PHE A 214 3.84 7.65 14.15
N PHE A 215 3.00 8.15 15.03
CA PHE A 215 1.67 7.61 15.26
C PHE A 215 0.61 8.70 15.11
N GLU A 216 -0.25 8.52 14.11
CA GLU A 216 -1.34 9.42 13.78
C GLU A 216 -2.69 8.77 14.13
N ILE A 217 -3.47 9.46 14.96
CA ILE A 217 -4.84 9.05 15.30
C ILE A 217 -5.80 9.93 14.51
N ILE A 218 -6.55 9.31 13.61
CA ILE A 218 -7.57 10.00 12.80
C ILE A 218 -8.86 10.06 13.61
N GLU A 219 -9.44 11.25 13.67
CA GLU A 219 -10.71 11.50 14.37
C GLU A 219 -11.75 12.08 13.42
N GLY A 220 -13.00 12.02 13.84
CA GLY A 220 -14.12 12.59 13.09
C GLY A 220 -14.69 11.65 12.02
N GLY A 221 -15.38 12.23 11.06
CA GLY A 221 -16.04 11.51 9.98
C GLY A 221 -17.20 10.62 10.38
N GLN A 222 -17.73 9.92 9.40
CA GLN A 222 -18.82 8.95 9.54
C GLN A 222 -18.41 7.60 8.96
N GLY A 223 -18.79 6.53 9.64
CA GLY A 223 -18.66 5.16 9.17
C GLY A 223 -20.00 4.60 8.74
N SER A 224 -20.02 3.76 7.72
CA SER A 224 -21.22 3.07 7.24
C SER A 224 -20.92 1.64 6.81
N GLY A 225 -21.92 0.77 6.94
CA GLY A 225 -21.80 -0.64 6.55
C GLY A 225 -21.02 -1.49 7.54
N ASP A 226 -20.32 -2.51 7.05
CA ASP A 226 -19.52 -3.43 7.84
C ASP A 226 -18.44 -2.69 8.63
N VAL A 227 -18.34 -2.98 9.93
CA VAL A 227 -17.36 -2.35 10.84
C VAL A 227 -15.89 -2.56 10.41
N CYS A 228 -15.59 -3.65 9.71
CA CYS A 228 -14.30 -3.92 9.12
C CYS A 228 -14.20 -3.47 7.65
N GLY A 229 -15.26 -2.90 7.12
CA GLY A 229 -15.33 -2.43 5.74
C GLY A 229 -14.61 -1.09 5.53
N THR A 230 -14.25 -0.84 4.28
CA THR A 230 -13.51 0.37 3.88
C THR A 230 -14.32 1.66 3.98
N ARG A 231 -15.65 1.57 4.04
CA ARG A 231 -16.55 2.72 4.25
C ARG A 231 -16.81 3.01 5.72
N HIS A 232 -16.41 2.13 6.62
CA HIS A 232 -16.49 2.34 8.07
C HIS A 232 -15.19 2.93 8.62
N TYR A 233 -15.12 3.19 9.91
CA TYR A 233 -13.95 3.77 10.57
C TYR A 233 -12.67 2.93 10.41
N HIS A 234 -12.80 1.63 10.19
CA HIS A 234 -11.69 0.77 9.85
C HIS A 234 -10.97 1.22 8.56
N GLY A 235 -11.73 1.64 7.54
CA GLY A 235 -11.21 2.24 6.31
C GLY A 235 -11.17 3.77 6.33
N PHE A 236 -11.22 4.39 7.52
CA PHE A 236 -11.28 5.84 7.78
C PHE A 236 -12.60 6.52 7.35
N GLY A 237 -13.62 5.78 6.93
CA GLY A 237 -14.93 6.30 6.59
C GLY A 237 -14.90 7.49 5.64
N THR A 238 -15.58 8.59 6.01
CA THR A 238 -15.60 9.80 5.18
C THR A 238 -14.37 10.69 5.33
N VAL A 239 -13.43 10.37 6.22
CA VAL A 239 -12.19 11.15 6.47
C VAL A 239 -10.92 10.45 5.97
N LYS A 240 -11.05 9.55 5.01
CA LYS A 240 -9.90 8.84 4.39
C LYS A 240 -8.89 9.77 3.72
N ASN A 241 -9.33 10.94 3.21
CA ASN A 241 -8.47 11.96 2.68
C ASN A 241 -7.49 12.50 3.73
N ILE A 242 -7.94 12.69 4.98
CA ILE A 242 -7.08 13.13 6.08
C ILE A 242 -5.98 12.10 6.34
N ALA A 243 -6.32 10.80 6.31
CA ALA A 243 -5.32 9.74 6.44
C ALA A 243 -4.30 9.76 5.29
N ALA A 244 -4.75 10.01 4.06
CA ALA A 244 -3.90 10.15 2.89
C ALA A 244 -2.99 11.40 3.00
N GLU A 245 -3.49 12.54 3.43
CA GLU A 245 -2.71 13.76 3.68
C GLU A 245 -1.62 13.55 4.73
N LYS A 246 -1.93 12.81 5.82
CA LYS A 246 -0.93 12.44 6.83
C LYS A 246 0.17 11.57 6.27
N ALA A 247 -0.19 10.60 5.41
CA ALA A 247 0.79 9.75 4.76
C ALA A 247 1.65 10.53 3.75
N LEU A 248 1.07 11.45 2.99
CA LEU A 248 1.80 12.30 2.07
C LEU A 248 2.78 13.21 2.83
N SER A 249 2.32 13.87 3.89
CA SER A 249 3.18 14.72 4.74
C SER A 249 4.34 13.92 5.35
N PHE A 250 4.09 12.69 5.79
CA PHE A 250 5.15 11.79 6.26
C PHE A 250 6.17 11.50 5.17
N ILE A 251 5.72 11.22 3.94
CA ILE A 251 6.60 10.96 2.80
C ILE A 251 7.46 12.19 2.50
N GLU A 252 6.84 13.35 2.38
CA GLU A 252 7.54 14.62 2.06
C GLU A 252 8.58 15.02 3.11
N ASN A 253 8.33 14.72 4.37
CA ASN A 253 9.24 15.06 5.46
C ASN A 253 10.42 14.08 5.60
N ASN A 254 10.26 12.82 5.22
CA ASN A 254 11.26 11.77 5.48
C ASN A 254 11.99 11.26 4.24
N PHE A 255 11.53 11.60 3.02
CA PHE A 255 12.07 11.02 1.77
C PHE A 255 12.38 12.10 0.71
N LYS A 256 13.08 13.12 1.11
CA LYS A 256 13.58 14.17 0.20
C LYS A 256 14.63 13.63 -0.76
#